data_9ac60cba38a1285e6fe33a8168395132
#
_entry.id   9ac60cba38a1285e6fe33a8168395132
#
_cell.length_a   1.000
_cell.length_b   1.000
_cell.length_c   1.000
_cell.angle_alpha   90.00
_cell.angle_beta   90.00
_cell.angle_gamma   90.00
#
_symmetry.space_group_name_H-M   'P 1'
#
loop_
_entity.id
_entity.type
_entity.pdbx_description
1 polymer ?
#
loop_
_entity_poly.entity_id
_entity_poly.type
_entity_poly.pdbx_seq_one_letter_code
_entity_poly.pdbx_strand_id
1 'polypeptide(L)'
;LTYAQGYYKSAPTKKDKNRLSDAELTKQAVEAAKGADVAVVFVGLTEDFEGEGYDRETINMPANHNALVSAVAKANANTVVVLAGGSVVLMPWLGEVKGLLNSGLGGQAGGIAVANILTGAVNPSGKTSETYPTSFEVNPTYGNYPGGPVTSEHKESVFIGYRYYDSANLDVVFPFGYG
;
A
#
# COMPACT_ATOMS: atom_id res chain seq x y z
N LEU A 1 12.37 6.72 -20.41
CA LEU A 1 11.42 6.75 -19.30
C LEU A 1 10.12 7.40 -19.75
N THR A 2 9.00 6.71 -19.58
CA THR A 2 7.65 7.22 -19.87
C THR A 2 6.91 7.36 -18.54
N TYR A 3 6.10 8.41 -18.39
CA TYR A 3 5.27 8.64 -17.21
C TYR A 3 3.79 8.67 -17.61
N ALA A 4 2.96 8.06 -16.80
CA ALA A 4 1.51 8.16 -16.87
C ALA A 4 0.94 8.40 -15.46
N GLN A 5 0.03 9.36 -15.35
CA GLN A 5 -0.70 9.58 -14.11
C GLN A 5 -1.77 8.50 -13.98
N GLY A 6 -1.67 7.63 -12.96
CA GLY A 6 -2.62 6.53 -12.76
C GLY A 6 -3.82 6.90 -11.89
N TYR A 7 -3.68 7.91 -11.04
CA TYR A 7 -4.73 8.35 -10.11
C TYR A 7 -4.49 9.78 -9.62
N TYR A 8 -5.45 10.35 -8.92
CA TYR A 8 -5.29 11.61 -8.18
C TYR A 8 -5.16 11.35 -6.68
N LYS A 9 -4.34 12.15 -6.02
CA LYS A 9 -4.05 12.01 -4.58
C LYS A 9 -5.20 12.44 -3.67
N SER A 10 -6.13 13.23 -4.18
CA SER A 10 -7.25 13.78 -3.39
C SER A 10 -8.56 13.68 -4.15
N ALA A 11 -9.66 13.70 -3.41
CA ALA A 11 -11.00 13.78 -3.99
C ALA A 11 -11.17 15.02 -4.88
N PRO A 12 -12.05 14.98 -5.89
CA PRO A 12 -12.27 16.12 -6.78
C PRO A 12 -12.89 17.30 -6.02
N THR A 13 -12.40 18.49 -6.32
CA THR A 13 -12.95 19.75 -5.83
C THR A 13 -13.79 20.45 -6.90
N LYS A 14 -14.57 21.46 -6.54
CA LYS A 14 -15.35 22.26 -7.51
C LYS A 14 -14.49 22.96 -8.58
N LYS A 15 -13.18 23.04 -8.38
CA LYS A 15 -12.23 23.68 -9.32
C LYS A 15 -11.68 22.68 -10.37
N ASP A 16 -11.85 21.38 -10.16
CA ASP A 16 -11.27 20.32 -10.99
C ASP A 16 -12.16 19.94 -12.18
N LYS A 17 -12.58 20.94 -12.97
CA LYS A 17 -13.53 20.76 -14.08
C LYS A 17 -13.05 19.86 -15.22
N ASN A 18 -11.73 19.66 -15.36
CA ASN A 18 -11.11 18.90 -16.46
C ASN A 18 -10.40 17.63 -15.99
N ARG A 19 -10.77 17.11 -14.82
CA ARG A 19 -10.16 15.89 -14.26
C ARG A 19 -10.60 14.68 -15.07
N LEU A 20 -9.64 13.87 -15.50
CA LEU A 20 -9.92 12.59 -16.13
C LEU A 20 -10.57 11.61 -15.15
N SER A 21 -11.35 10.67 -15.64
CA SER A 21 -11.87 9.57 -14.85
C SER A 21 -10.75 8.58 -14.49
N ASP A 22 -10.92 7.82 -13.39
CA ASP A 22 -9.98 6.77 -13.02
C ASP A 22 -9.80 5.73 -14.14
N ALA A 23 -10.86 5.47 -14.90
CA ALA A 23 -10.81 4.56 -16.05
C ALA A 23 -9.91 5.09 -17.18
N GLU A 24 -9.96 6.38 -17.47
CA GLU A 24 -9.11 7.02 -18.47
C GLU A 24 -7.66 7.09 -18.02
N LEU A 25 -7.40 7.40 -16.75
CA LEU A 25 -6.06 7.38 -16.17
C LEU A 25 -5.46 5.97 -16.20
N THR A 26 -6.23 4.97 -15.79
CA THR A 26 -5.82 3.56 -15.86
C THR A 26 -5.51 3.14 -17.30
N LYS A 27 -6.34 3.54 -18.27
CA LYS A 27 -6.11 3.26 -19.69
C LYS A 27 -4.80 3.86 -20.18
N GLN A 28 -4.49 5.10 -19.82
CA GLN A 28 -3.22 5.75 -20.19
C GLN A 28 -2.03 5.05 -19.57
N ALA A 29 -2.12 4.64 -18.29
CA ALA A 29 -1.08 3.90 -17.60
C ALA A 29 -0.84 2.52 -18.24
N VAL A 30 -1.89 1.80 -18.61
CA VAL A 30 -1.82 0.51 -19.31
C VAL A 30 -1.13 0.66 -20.68
N GLU A 31 -1.48 1.69 -21.47
CA GLU A 31 -0.82 1.93 -22.76
C GLU A 31 0.67 2.26 -22.59
N ALA A 32 1.03 3.06 -21.59
CA ALA A 32 2.43 3.35 -21.28
C ALA A 32 3.21 2.09 -20.86
N ALA A 33 2.57 1.17 -20.15
CA ALA A 33 3.19 -0.05 -19.65
C ALA A 33 3.40 -1.12 -20.72
N LYS A 34 2.53 -1.23 -21.74
CA LYS A 34 2.60 -2.27 -22.77
C LYS A 34 3.91 -2.31 -23.54
N GLY A 35 4.53 -1.15 -23.78
CA GLY A 35 5.78 -1.04 -24.55
C GLY A 35 7.03 -0.91 -23.68
N ALA A 36 6.91 -0.99 -22.37
CA ALA A 36 8.03 -0.82 -21.44
C ALA A 36 8.67 -2.16 -21.07
N ASP A 37 9.99 -2.19 -20.88
CA ASP A 37 10.71 -3.37 -20.38
C ASP A 37 10.29 -3.70 -18.93
N VAL A 38 10.02 -2.66 -18.15
CA VAL A 38 9.55 -2.75 -16.75
C VAL A 38 8.52 -1.64 -16.51
N ALA A 39 7.42 -2.00 -15.87
CA ALA A 39 6.44 -1.03 -15.36
C ALA A 39 6.63 -0.87 -13.85
N VAL A 40 6.84 0.37 -13.38
CA VAL A 40 6.91 0.67 -11.94
C VAL A 40 5.65 1.45 -11.55
N VAL A 41 4.84 0.86 -10.68
CA VAL A 41 3.57 1.45 -10.23
C VAL A 41 3.72 1.96 -8.81
N PHE A 42 3.58 3.28 -8.63
CA PHE A 42 3.58 3.91 -7.31
C PHE A 42 2.15 3.99 -6.81
N VAL A 43 1.86 3.37 -5.68
CA VAL A 43 0.55 3.39 -5.01
C VAL A 43 0.72 3.49 -3.50
N GLY A 44 -0.36 3.72 -2.80
CA GLY A 44 -0.30 3.80 -1.34
C GLY A 44 -1.51 4.51 -0.76
N LEU A 45 -1.38 4.89 0.50
CA LEU A 45 -2.40 5.64 1.20
C LEU A 45 -2.24 7.14 0.90
N THR A 46 -3.36 7.80 0.66
CA THR A 46 -3.42 9.25 0.48
C THR A 46 -3.98 9.92 1.73
N GLU A 47 -3.91 11.24 1.78
CA GLU A 47 -4.45 12.04 2.90
C GLU A 47 -5.95 11.81 3.16
N ASP A 48 -6.68 11.27 2.19
CA ASP A 48 -8.08 10.87 2.37
C ASP A 48 -8.22 9.53 3.14
N PHE A 49 -7.14 8.77 3.27
CA PHE A 49 -7.12 7.42 3.88
C PHE A 49 -6.31 7.34 5.17
N GLU A 50 -5.26 8.12 5.31
CA GLU A 50 -4.49 8.19 6.55
C GLU A 50 -4.13 9.64 6.87
N GLY A 51 -4.24 10.00 8.15
CA GLY A 51 -3.93 11.33 8.64
C GLY A 51 -3.83 11.35 10.16
N GLU A 52 -3.15 12.34 10.70
CA GLU A 52 -2.93 12.48 12.14
C GLU A 52 -4.23 12.77 12.92
N GLY A 53 -5.20 13.42 12.27
CA GLY A 53 -6.43 13.88 12.92
C GLY A 53 -7.59 12.88 12.94
N TYR A 54 -7.44 11.68 12.39
CA TYR A 54 -8.50 10.67 12.31
C TYR A 54 -7.92 9.26 12.19
N ASP A 55 -8.70 8.27 12.62
CA ASP A 55 -8.34 6.85 12.52
C ASP A 55 -8.82 6.25 11.21
N ARG A 56 -8.09 5.28 10.70
CA ARG A 56 -8.49 4.49 9.54
C ARG A 56 -9.61 3.53 9.91
N GLU A 57 -10.65 3.48 9.09
CA GLU A 57 -11.78 2.55 9.25
C GLU A 57 -11.51 1.18 8.61
N THR A 58 -10.50 1.08 7.76
CA THR A 58 -10.18 -0.15 7.00
C THR A 58 -8.68 -0.23 6.72
N ILE A 59 -8.18 -1.46 6.53
CA ILE A 59 -6.82 -1.71 6.03
C ILE A 59 -6.77 -1.90 4.51
N ASN A 60 -7.88 -1.66 3.81
CA ASN A 60 -7.88 -1.67 2.35
C ASN A 60 -7.13 -0.45 1.80
N MET A 61 -6.45 -0.64 0.67
CA MET A 61 -6.00 0.46 -0.16
C MET A 61 -7.17 1.10 -0.92
N PRO A 62 -7.02 2.34 -1.44
CA PRO A 62 -7.97 2.93 -2.36
C PRO A 62 -8.29 1.94 -3.50
N ALA A 63 -9.59 1.76 -3.80
CA ALA A 63 -10.04 0.77 -4.77
C ALA A 63 -9.47 1.03 -6.19
N ASN A 64 -9.34 2.31 -6.57
CA ASN A 64 -8.74 2.71 -7.85
C ASN A 64 -7.25 2.39 -7.93
N HIS A 65 -6.51 2.41 -6.80
CA HIS A 65 -5.11 1.99 -6.75
C HIS A 65 -4.98 0.47 -6.98
N ASN A 66 -5.82 -0.33 -6.34
CA ASN A 66 -5.84 -1.77 -6.55
C ASN A 66 -6.17 -2.12 -8.01
N ALA A 67 -7.17 -1.46 -8.59
CA ALA A 67 -7.57 -1.64 -9.98
C ALA A 67 -6.44 -1.26 -10.95
N LEU A 68 -5.74 -0.15 -10.68
CA LEU A 68 -4.60 0.30 -11.48
C LEU A 68 -3.47 -0.73 -11.50
N VAL A 69 -3.06 -1.23 -10.32
CA VAL A 69 -1.98 -2.24 -10.23
C VAL A 69 -2.34 -3.48 -11.03
N SER A 70 -3.53 -4.05 -10.82
CA SER A 70 -3.97 -5.25 -11.55
C SER A 70 -4.06 -5.01 -13.07
N ALA A 71 -4.52 -3.83 -13.51
CA ALA A 71 -4.60 -3.50 -14.92
C ALA A 71 -3.22 -3.38 -15.58
N VAL A 72 -2.27 -2.73 -14.90
CA VAL A 72 -0.88 -2.60 -15.38
C VAL A 72 -0.16 -3.95 -15.36
N ALA A 73 -0.30 -4.75 -14.30
CA ALA A 73 0.31 -6.08 -14.21
C ALA A 73 -0.17 -7.03 -15.32
N LYS A 74 -1.45 -6.96 -15.69
CA LYS A 74 -2.00 -7.70 -16.84
C LYS A 74 -1.43 -7.25 -18.17
N ALA A 75 -1.06 -5.99 -18.30
CA ALA A 75 -0.49 -5.42 -19.53
C ALA A 75 1.02 -5.63 -19.65
N ASN A 76 1.73 -5.70 -18.54
CA ASN A 76 3.17 -5.91 -18.47
C ASN A 76 3.52 -6.86 -17.31
N ALA A 77 3.95 -8.07 -17.65
CA ALA A 77 4.32 -9.09 -16.67
C ALA A 77 5.53 -8.70 -15.78
N ASN A 78 6.34 -7.72 -16.19
CA ASN A 78 7.46 -7.16 -15.43
C ASN A 78 7.02 -5.93 -14.61
N THR A 79 5.90 -6.03 -13.93
CA THR A 79 5.42 -4.95 -13.06
C THR A 79 6.02 -5.07 -11.66
N VAL A 80 6.55 -3.95 -11.17
CA VAL A 80 7.02 -3.74 -9.80
C VAL A 80 6.16 -2.66 -9.15
N VAL A 81 5.79 -2.87 -7.90
CA VAL A 81 5.01 -1.89 -7.13
C VAL A 81 5.88 -1.23 -6.07
N VAL A 82 5.79 0.09 -5.97
CA VAL A 82 6.30 0.87 -4.84
C VAL A 82 5.11 1.30 -4.01
N LEU A 83 5.03 0.74 -2.81
CA LEU A 83 3.95 1.00 -1.86
C LEU A 83 4.38 2.08 -0.86
N ALA A 84 3.60 3.15 -0.73
CA ALA A 84 3.80 4.20 0.25
C ALA A 84 2.61 4.26 1.21
N GLY A 85 2.88 4.27 2.51
CA GLY A 85 1.85 4.33 3.55
C GLY A 85 2.47 4.17 4.93
N GLY A 86 1.83 4.71 5.94
CA GLY A 86 2.30 4.69 7.32
C GLY A 86 1.97 3.41 8.08
N SER A 87 1.12 2.55 7.51
CA SER A 87 0.69 1.31 8.16
C SER A 87 0.29 0.24 7.13
N VAL A 88 -0.03 -0.95 7.62
CA VAL A 88 -0.35 -2.12 6.78
C VAL A 88 -1.56 -1.90 5.89
N VAL A 89 -1.54 -2.53 4.72
CA VAL A 89 -2.64 -2.54 3.75
C VAL A 89 -2.84 -3.94 3.17
N LEU A 90 -4.05 -4.24 2.74
CA LEU A 90 -4.32 -5.44 1.94
C LEU A 90 -3.91 -5.21 0.48
N MET A 91 -3.25 -6.21 -0.09
CA MET A 91 -2.68 -6.17 -1.44
C MET A 91 -3.22 -7.33 -2.28
N PRO A 92 -4.49 -7.27 -2.76
CA PRO A 92 -5.12 -8.38 -3.48
C PRO A 92 -4.39 -8.77 -4.78
N TRP A 93 -3.62 -7.87 -5.33
CA TRP A 93 -2.81 -8.02 -6.55
C TRP A 93 -1.39 -8.55 -6.31
N LEU A 94 -1.01 -8.88 -5.07
CA LEU A 94 0.37 -9.24 -4.73
C LEU A 94 0.92 -10.39 -5.59
N GLY A 95 0.10 -11.38 -5.90
CA GLY A 95 0.47 -12.49 -6.79
C GLY A 95 0.55 -12.13 -8.28
N GLU A 96 0.14 -10.93 -8.69
CA GLU A 96 0.13 -10.49 -10.08
C GLU A 96 1.43 -9.74 -10.46
N VAL A 97 2.25 -9.34 -9.48
CA VAL A 97 3.43 -8.47 -9.69
C VAL A 97 4.75 -9.22 -9.44
N LYS A 98 5.83 -8.75 -10.04
CA LYS A 98 7.17 -9.36 -9.91
C LYS A 98 7.95 -8.88 -8.70
N GLY A 99 7.63 -7.71 -8.18
CA GLY A 99 8.30 -7.15 -7.02
C GLY A 99 7.45 -6.12 -6.30
N LEU A 100 7.69 -6.02 -5.01
CA LEU A 100 7.07 -5.04 -4.13
C LEU A 100 8.16 -4.39 -3.28
N LEU A 101 8.24 -3.06 -3.35
CA LEU A 101 9.06 -2.24 -2.48
C LEU A 101 8.14 -1.46 -1.56
N ASN A 102 8.17 -1.77 -0.27
CA ASN A 102 7.48 -0.98 0.75
C ASN A 102 8.39 0.20 1.15
N SER A 103 8.02 1.40 0.75
CA SER A 103 8.79 2.63 1.02
C SER A 103 8.37 3.34 2.30
N GLY A 104 7.27 2.92 2.92
CA GLY A 104 6.70 3.58 4.09
C GLY A 104 6.41 5.06 3.83
N LEU A 105 6.61 5.91 4.83
CA LEU A 105 6.58 7.37 4.72
C LEU A 105 8.01 7.87 4.54
N GLY A 106 8.47 7.96 3.29
CA GLY A 106 9.87 8.14 2.93
C GLY A 106 10.51 9.50 3.27
N GLY A 107 9.74 10.48 3.71
CA GLY A 107 10.23 11.81 4.05
C GLY A 107 10.90 12.54 2.88
N GLN A 108 11.76 13.49 3.21
CA GLN A 108 12.40 14.40 2.23
C GLN A 108 13.27 13.68 1.19
N ALA A 109 13.99 12.63 1.59
CA ALA A 109 14.89 11.88 0.71
C ALA A 109 14.26 10.64 0.08
N GLY A 110 12.97 10.36 0.31
CA GLY A 110 12.28 9.14 -0.10
C GLY A 110 12.37 8.86 -1.60
N GLY A 111 12.19 9.87 -2.44
CA GLY A 111 12.28 9.70 -3.89
C GLY A 111 13.65 9.23 -4.38
N ILE A 112 14.72 9.82 -3.84
CA ILE A 112 16.11 9.42 -4.18
C ILE A 112 16.41 8.02 -3.65
N ALA A 113 15.96 7.70 -2.43
CA ALA A 113 16.16 6.37 -1.84
C ALA A 113 15.48 5.28 -2.67
N VAL A 114 14.24 5.48 -3.06
CA VAL A 114 13.49 4.57 -3.93
C VAL A 114 14.18 4.42 -5.29
N ALA A 115 14.61 5.51 -5.92
CA ALA A 115 15.31 5.47 -7.19
C ALA A 115 16.63 4.66 -7.10
N ASN A 116 17.41 4.85 -6.05
CA ASN A 116 18.65 4.11 -5.83
C ASN A 116 18.41 2.59 -5.66
N ILE A 117 17.32 2.21 -4.99
CA ILE A 117 16.94 0.80 -4.85
C ILE A 117 16.49 0.23 -6.19
N LEU A 118 15.59 0.92 -6.90
CA LEU A 118 15.05 0.45 -8.18
C LEU A 118 16.12 0.32 -9.27
N THR A 119 17.15 1.14 -9.23
CA THR A 119 18.29 1.09 -10.18
C THR A 119 19.41 0.13 -9.74
N GLY A 120 19.30 -0.47 -8.56
CA GLY A 120 20.33 -1.36 -8.03
C GLY A 120 21.58 -0.66 -7.47
N ALA A 121 21.56 0.67 -7.34
CA ALA A 121 22.64 1.41 -6.73
C ALA A 121 22.78 1.12 -5.23
N VAL A 122 21.67 0.77 -4.58
CA VAL A 122 21.61 0.39 -3.16
C VAL A 122 20.75 -0.87 -3.03
N ASN A 123 21.23 -1.85 -2.28
CA ASN A 123 20.43 -3.01 -1.92
C ASN A 123 19.46 -2.66 -0.78
N PRO A 124 18.15 -2.95 -0.90
CA PRO A 124 17.21 -2.70 0.18
C PRO A 124 17.58 -3.53 1.41
N SER A 125 17.65 -2.89 2.57
CA SER A 125 18.04 -3.52 3.83
C SER A 125 17.05 -3.28 4.97
N GLY A 126 16.00 -2.50 4.72
CA GLY A 126 14.92 -2.27 5.66
C GLY A 126 14.11 -3.53 5.91
N LYS A 127 13.53 -3.63 7.11
CA LYS A 127 12.66 -4.70 7.54
C LYS A 127 11.27 -4.16 7.83
N THR A 128 10.22 -4.97 7.62
CA THR A 128 8.88 -4.56 8.01
C THR A 128 8.78 -4.35 9.50
N SER A 129 8.24 -3.22 9.91
CA SER A 129 8.00 -2.86 11.32
C SER A 129 6.69 -3.41 11.87
N GLU A 130 5.91 -4.06 11.01
CA GLU A 130 4.59 -4.60 11.33
C GLU A 130 4.37 -5.93 10.63
N THR A 131 3.46 -6.74 11.17
CA THR A 131 2.94 -7.93 10.49
C THR A 131 1.84 -7.52 9.52
N TYR A 132 1.91 -7.99 8.29
CA TYR A 132 0.86 -7.79 7.27
C TYR A 132 -0.13 -8.94 7.35
N PRO A 133 -1.35 -8.74 7.86
CA PRO A 133 -2.34 -9.80 8.02
C PRO A 133 -2.97 -10.19 6.68
N THR A 134 -3.59 -11.35 6.63
CA THR A 134 -4.34 -11.83 5.45
C THR A 134 -5.69 -11.14 5.28
N SER A 135 -6.30 -10.65 6.36
CA SER A 135 -7.54 -9.86 6.36
C SER A 135 -7.61 -8.93 7.56
N PHE A 136 -8.58 -8.03 7.56
CA PHE A 136 -8.79 -7.11 8.68
C PHE A 136 -9.29 -7.83 9.93
N GLU A 137 -10.11 -8.86 9.77
CA GLU A 137 -10.76 -9.62 10.84
C GLU A 137 -9.77 -10.41 11.70
N VAL A 138 -8.60 -10.78 11.14
CA VAL A 138 -7.54 -11.48 11.90
C VAL A 138 -6.62 -10.53 12.68
N ASN A 139 -6.90 -9.23 12.66
CA ASN A 139 -6.16 -8.28 13.47
C ASN A 139 -6.56 -8.42 14.97
N PRO A 140 -5.62 -8.46 15.92
CA PRO A 140 -5.94 -8.64 17.33
C PRO A 140 -6.84 -7.56 17.94
N THR A 141 -6.88 -6.38 17.33
CA THR A 141 -7.74 -5.26 17.77
C THR A 141 -9.08 -5.19 17.06
N TYR A 142 -9.34 -6.11 16.10
CA TYR A 142 -10.59 -6.11 15.35
C TYR A 142 -11.80 -6.22 16.26
N GLY A 143 -12.77 -5.32 16.08
CA GLY A 143 -13.97 -5.24 16.90
C GLY A 143 -13.76 -4.64 18.30
N ASN A 144 -12.54 -4.19 18.64
CA ASN A 144 -12.24 -3.58 19.93
C ASN A 144 -11.66 -2.16 19.81
N TYR A 145 -11.01 -1.83 18.70
CA TYR A 145 -10.51 -0.49 18.40
C TYR A 145 -11.59 0.35 17.70
N PRO A 146 -11.76 1.61 17.99
CA PRO A 146 -10.99 2.45 18.95
C PRO A 146 -11.41 2.33 20.43
N GLY A 147 -12.33 1.47 20.77
CA GLY A 147 -12.89 1.32 22.10
C GLY A 147 -14.24 2.04 22.25
N GLY A 148 -14.75 2.04 23.47
CA GLY A 148 -16.01 2.69 23.81
C GLY A 148 -15.82 4.18 24.19
N PRO A 149 -16.93 4.93 24.36
CA PRO A 149 -16.87 6.36 24.68
C PRO A 149 -16.32 6.66 26.08
N VAL A 150 -16.26 5.67 26.96
CA VAL A 150 -15.85 5.84 28.37
C VAL A 150 -14.61 5.00 28.68
N THR A 151 -14.47 3.82 28.05
CA THR A 151 -13.39 2.87 28.33
C THR A 151 -12.75 2.38 27.03
N SER A 152 -11.44 2.20 27.06
CA SER A 152 -10.68 1.48 26.05
C SER A 152 -10.07 0.23 26.68
N GLU A 153 -10.41 -0.94 26.15
CA GLU A 153 -9.94 -2.22 26.67
C GLU A 153 -8.78 -2.74 25.81
N HIS A 154 -7.63 -2.99 26.44
CA HIS A 154 -6.46 -3.59 25.78
C HIS A 154 -6.57 -5.12 25.88
N LYS A 155 -7.50 -5.71 25.09
CA LYS A 155 -7.81 -7.14 25.14
C LYS A 155 -6.67 -8.03 24.70
N GLU A 156 -5.82 -7.54 23.81
CA GLU A 156 -4.64 -8.25 23.32
C GLU A 156 -3.57 -8.46 24.42
N SER A 157 -3.59 -7.67 25.51
CA SER A 157 -2.64 -7.78 26.62
C SER A 157 -1.19 -7.76 26.12
N VAL A 158 -0.39 -8.81 26.38
CA VAL A 158 1.00 -8.94 25.90
C VAL A 158 1.11 -9.46 24.46
N PHE A 159 0.00 -9.91 23.90
CA PHE A 159 -0.05 -10.45 22.52
C PHE A 159 -0.30 -9.35 21.49
N ILE A 160 0.56 -8.34 21.50
CA ILE A 160 0.49 -7.19 20.59
C ILE A 160 1.27 -7.51 19.30
N GLY A 161 0.70 -7.14 18.15
CA GLY A 161 1.35 -7.28 16.84
C GLY A 161 1.76 -8.72 16.54
N TYR A 162 3.02 -8.96 16.16
CA TYR A 162 3.51 -10.28 15.77
C TYR A 162 3.35 -11.36 16.84
N ARG A 163 3.38 -10.99 18.12
CA ARG A 163 3.18 -11.95 19.23
C ARG A 163 1.82 -12.63 19.16
N TYR A 164 0.80 -11.90 18.74
CA TYR A 164 -0.54 -12.46 18.54
C TYR A 164 -0.54 -13.49 17.40
N TYR A 165 -0.06 -13.11 16.24
CA TYR A 165 -0.07 -13.98 15.06
C TYR A 165 0.75 -15.24 15.30
N ASP A 166 1.94 -15.12 15.87
CA ASP A 166 2.82 -16.25 16.21
C ASP A 166 2.19 -17.18 17.26
N SER A 167 1.63 -16.61 18.36
CA SER A 167 1.03 -17.40 19.42
C SER A 167 -0.25 -18.12 19.02
N ALA A 168 -1.03 -17.49 18.11
CA ALA A 168 -2.26 -18.07 17.58
C ALA A 168 -2.02 -18.96 16.34
N ASN A 169 -0.76 -19.04 15.86
CA ASN A 169 -0.35 -19.77 14.66
C ASN A 169 -1.21 -19.37 13.43
N LEU A 170 -1.35 -18.06 13.21
CA LEU A 170 -2.12 -17.49 12.11
C LEU A 170 -1.25 -17.23 10.89
N ASP A 171 -1.78 -17.53 9.71
CA ASP A 171 -1.14 -17.17 8.45
C ASP A 171 -1.10 -15.65 8.27
N VAL A 172 0.02 -15.15 7.76
CA VAL A 172 0.25 -13.74 7.47
C VAL A 172 0.83 -13.56 6.08
N VAL A 173 0.60 -12.41 5.46
CA VAL A 173 1.17 -12.08 4.15
C VAL A 173 2.66 -11.83 4.28
N PHE A 174 3.06 -11.01 5.24
CA PHE A 174 4.45 -10.77 5.62
C PHE A 174 4.57 -10.71 7.13
N PRO A 175 5.49 -11.45 7.75
CA PRO A 175 5.73 -11.35 9.20
C PRO A 175 6.45 -10.05 9.53
N PHE A 176 6.37 -9.64 10.79
CA PHE A 176 7.24 -8.61 11.35
C PHE A 176 8.71 -8.95 11.07
N GLY A 177 9.49 -7.97 10.65
CA GLY A 177 10.91 -8.16 10.35
C GLY A 177 11.21 -8.80 8.99
N TYR A 178 10.21 -8.95 8.12
CA TYR A 178 10.39 -9.42 6.74
C TYR A 178 11.15 -8.41 5.88
N GLY A 179 11.91 -8.90 4.86
CA GLY A 179 12.65 -8.09 3.91
C GLY A 179 14.15 -8.31 3.93
#